data_09f8f95790cc0e5dba22f6549612c37d
#
_entry.id   09f8f95790cc0e5dba22f6549612c37d
#
_cell.length_a   1.000
_cell.length_b   1.000
_cell.length_c   1.000
_cell.angle_alpha   90.00
_cell.angle_beta   90.00
_cell.angle_gamma   90.00
#
_symmetry.space_group_name_H-M   'P 1'
#
loop_
_entity.id
_entity.type
_entity.pdbx_description
1 polymer ?
#
loop_
_entity_poly.entity_id
_entity_poly.type
_entity_poly.pdbx_seq_one_letter_code
_entity_poly.pdbx_strand_id
1 'polypeptide(L)'
;MSPRVVEHTSDVAAPIGQVWTRVVSPEGINDEMRPWMTMSMPRGAADLTIDTIELGVPLGRAWIRLFGLLPIDYDHLSIVALEPGRSFHEKSTMFSMKSWQHERSLTPITESMTRVYDRVTFEPRWFMRLSAGLLRRLLAAFFAHRHRRLARHFG
;
A
#
# COMPACT_ATOMS: atom_id res chain seq x y z
N MET A 1 11.29 -20.80 -2.75
CA MET A 1 10.96 -19.85 -3.82
C MET A 1 11.44 -18.46 -3.46
N SER A 2 12.13 -17.80 -4.37
CA SER A 2 12.58 -16.42 -4.16
C SER A 2 11.41 -15.45 -4.13
N PRO A 3 11.45 -14.40 -3.28
CA PRO A 3 10.45 -13.34 -3.32
C PRO A 3 10.41 -12.64 -4.69
N ARG A 4 9.23 -12.17 -5.06
CA ARG A 4 9.03 -11.43 -6.30
C ARG A 4 8.87 -9.95 -5.98
N VAL A 5 9.29 -9.10 -6.90
CA VAL A 5 9.29 -7.64 -6.72
C VAL A 5 8.48 -6.96 -7.82
N VAL A 6 7.68 -5.98 -7.42
CA VAL A 6 6.98 -5.05 -8.31
C VAL A 6 7.34 -3.64 -7.88
N GLU A 7 7.71 -2.80 -8.84
CA GLU A 7 8.06 -1.41 -8.59
C GLU A 7 7.26 -0.48 -9.50
N HIS A 8 6.90 0.70 -9.00
CA HIS A 8 6.22 1.72 -9.79
C HIS A 8 6.60 3.11 -9.29
N THR A 9 6.86 4.02 -10.22
CA THR A 9 7.21 5.40 -9.93
C THR A 9 6.33 6.35 -10.74
N SER A 10 5.86 7.42 -10.12
CA SER A 10 5.12 8.48 -10.79
C SER A 10 5.33 9.81 -10.09
N ASP A 11 5.03 10.90 -10.80
CA ASP A 11 5.09 12.25 -10.26
C ASP A 11 3.67 12.78 -10.05
N VAL A 12 3.48 13.47 -8.93
CA VAL A 12 2.18 13.99 -8.50
C VAL A 12 2.31 15.51 -8.34
N ALA A 13 1.36 16.26 -8.89
CA ALA A 13 1.36 17.72 -8.90
C ALA A 13 0.84 18.28 -7.56
N ALA A 14 1.61 18.07 -6.50
CA ALA A 14 1.31 18.62 -5.17
C ALA A 14 2.57 18.64 -4.30
N PRO A 15 2.62 19.55 -3.29
CA PRO A 15 3.70 19.56 -2.31
C PRO A 15 3.76 18.25 -1.50
N ILE A 16 4.96 17.85 -1.10
CA ILE A 16 5.19 16.56 -0.42
C ILE A 16 4.36 16.40 0.85
N GLY A 17 4.14 17.46 1.62
CA GLY A 17 3.32 17.38 2.84
C GLY A 17 1.88 17.04 2.55
N GLN A 18 1.30 17.56 1.48
CA GLN A 18 -0.07 17.24 1.06
C GLN A 18 -0.18 15.81 0.55
N VAL A 19 0.81 15.37 -0.22
CA VAL A 19 0.84 13.99 -0.72
C VAL A 19 0.96 13.01 0.45
N TRP A 20 1.85 13.27 1.39
CA TRP A 20 2.01 12.45 2.59
C TRP A 20 0.70 12.30 3.35
N THR A 21 0.05 13.40 3.68
CA THR A 21 -1.22 13.38 4.41
C THR A 21 -2.28 12.52 3.71
N ARG A 22 -2.31 12.57 2.38
CA ARG A 22 -3.26 11.78 1.59
C ARG A 22 -2.93 10.30 1.59
N VAL A 23 -1.67 9.94 1.30
CA VAL A 23 -1.28 8.53 1.09
C VAL A 23 -1.30 7.69 2.37
N VAL A 24 -1.20 8.32 3.53
CA VAL A 24 -1.26 7.61 4.83
C VAL A 24 -2.66 7.63 5.45
N SER A 25 -3.62 8.32 4.86
CA SER A 25 -5.00 8.34 5.35
C SER A 25 -5.78 7.13 4.85
N PRO A 26 -6.72 6.60 5.65
CA PRO A 26 -7.61 5.52 5.19
C PRO A 26 -8.40 5.91 3.95
N GLU A 27 -8.87 7.15 3.86
CA GLU A 27 -9.58 7.67 2.69
C GLU A 27 -8.71 7.65 1.45
N GLY A 28 -7.45 8.12 1.55
CA GLY A 28 -6.51 8.13 0.43
C GLY A 28 -6.15 6.72 -0.02
N ILE A 29 -5.90 5.82 0.91
CA ILE A 29 -5.60 4.42 0.62
C ILE A 29 -6.75 3.78 -0.18
N ASN A 30 -7.98 3.94 0.30
CA ASN A 30 -9.14 3.37 -0.37
C ASN A 30 -9.43 4.03 -1.72
N ASP A 31 -9.22 5.34 -1.85
CA ASP A 31 -9.39 6.02 -3.14
C ASP A 31 -8.43 5.47 -4.18
N GLU A 32 -7.17 5.25 -3.82
CA GLU A 32 -6.19 4.66 -4.74
C GLU A 32 -6.62 3.27 -5.24
N MET A 33 -7.28 2.48 -4.39
CA MET A 33 -7.63 1.10 -4.70
C MET A 33 -8.95 0.96 -5.45
N ARG A 34 -9.86 1.92 -5.32
CA ARG A 34 -11.17 1.88 -5.99
C ARG A 34 -11.04 1.97 -7.51
N PRO A 35 -11.96 1.39 -8.28
CA PRO A 35 -13.15 0.65 -7.83
C PRO A 35 -12.88 -0.82 -7.50
N TRP A 36 -11.65 -1.30 -7.68
CA TRP A 36 -11.32 -2.72 -7.62
C TRP A 36 -11.38 -3.30 -6.23
N MET A 37 -10.80 -2.58 -5.25
CA MET A 37 -10.70 -3.07 -3.88
C MET A 37 -10.87 -1.94 -2.87
N THR A 38 -11.20 -2.33 -1.64
CA THR A 38 -11.14 -1.46 -0.47
C THR A 38 -10.48 -2.23 0.67
N MET A 39 -9.95 -1.48 1.63
CA MET A 39 -9.31 -2.04 2.82
C MET A 39 -9.91 -1.42 4.06
N SER A 40 -10.36 -2.24 5.01
CA SER A 40 -10.85 -1.76 6.29
C SER A 40 -9.69 -1.40 7.22
N MET A 41 -9.96 -0.60 8.23
CA MET A 41 -8.98 -0.36 9.29
C MET A 41 -8.99 -1.53 10.29
N PRO A 42 -7.82 -1.98 10.77
CA PRO A 42 -7.78 -2.92 11.90
C PRO A 42 -8.48 -2.32 13.12
N ARG A 43 -9.19 -3.16 13.88
CA ARG A 43 -9.95 -2.68 15.05
C ARG A 43 -9.08 -1.95 16.06
N GLY A 44 -7.86 -2.44 16.31
CA GLY A 44 -6.94 -1.80 17.25
C GLY A 44 -6.30 -0.52 16.75
N ALA A 45 -6.51 -0.14 15.48
CA ALA A 45 -5.89 1.00 14.84
C ALA A 45 -6.87 2.11 14.45
N ALA A 46 -8.15 1.99 14.83
CA ALA A 46 -9.20 2.92 14.42
C ALA A 46 -8.91 4.38 14.83
N ASP A 47 -8.29 4.56 15.98
CA ASP A 47 -7.96 5.88 16.56
C ASP A 47 -6.49 6.26 16.38
N LEU A 48 -5.70 5.42 15.66
CA LEU A 48 -4.29 5.68 15.45
C LEU A 48 -4.06 6.39 14.12
N THR A 49 -3.06 7.27 14.12
CA THR A 49 -2.52 7.86 12.88
C THR A 49 -1.17 7.22 12.58
N ILE A 50 -0.65 7.42 11.36
CA ILE A 50 0.69 6.92 11.00
C ILE A 50 1.78 7.40 11.97
N ASP A 51 1.60 8.60 12.53
CA ASP A 51 2.58 9.21 13.44
C ASP A 51 2.51 8.67 14.86
N THR A 52 1.42 7.99 15.23
CA THR A 52 1.18 7.47 16.59
C THR A 52 1.26 5.94 16.68
N ILE A 53 1.47 5.24 15.58
CA ILE A 53 1.60 3.79 15.61
C ILE A 53 2.96 3.36 16.13
N GLU A 54 2.98 2.22 16.82
CA GLU A 54 4.19 1.62 17.36
C GLU A 54 4.84 0.73 16.27
N LEU A 55 6.13 0.97 15.98
CA LEU A 55 6.85 0.22 14.96
C LEU A 55 7.06 -1.23 15.37
N GLY A 56 6.89 -2.13 14.39
CA GLY A 56 7.14 -3.55 14.57
C GLY A 56 6.03 -4.31 15.33
N VAL A 57 5.01 -3.62 15.80
CA VAL A 57 3.89 -4.23 16.51
C VAL A 57 2.73 -4.45 15.54
N PRO A 58 2.18 -5.68 15.44
CA PRO A 58 1.04 -5.93 14.57
C PRO A 58 -0.17 -5.08 14.97
N LEU A 59 -0.76 -4.40 13.96
CA LEU A 59 -1.93 -3.53 14.16
C LEU A 59 -3.25 -4.31 14.14
N GLY A 60 -3.20 -5.60 13.76
CA GLY A 60 -4.38 -6.43 13.56
C GLY A 60 -4.66 -6.64 12.08
N ARG A 61 -5.84 -7.19 11.77
CA ARG A 61 -6.19 -7.51 10.38
C ARG A 61 -7.00 -6.40 9.74
N ALA A 62 -6.52 -5.92 8.60
CA ALA A 62 -7.29 -5.12 7.67
C ALA A 62 -7.93 -6.05 6.65
N TRP A 63 -9.24 -5.93 6.42
CA TRP A 63 -9.93 -6.77 5.45
C TRP A 63 -9.88 -6.14 4.08
N ILE A 64 -9.45 -6.91 3.09
CA ILE A 64 -9.42 -6.52 1.68
C ILE A 64 -10.69 -7.04 1.02
N ARG A 65 -11.50 -6.13 0.50
CA ARG A 65 -12.79 -6.46 -0.14
C ARG A 65 -12.74 -6.14 -1.63
N LEU A 66 -13.18 -7.11 -2.44
CA LEU A 66 -13.33 -6.91 -3.88
C LEU A 66 -14.56 -6.03 -4.12
N PHE A 67 -14.39 -4.97 -4.91
CA PHE A 67 -15.42 -3.97 -5.21
C PHE A 67 -16.06 -3.34 -3.95
N GLY A 68 -15.36 -3.36 -2.83
CA GLY A 68 -15.88 -2.84 -1.57
C GLY A 68 -16.91 -3.73 -0.88
N LEU A 69 -17.20 -4.91 -1.43
CA LEU A 69 -18.29 -5.78 -0.96
C LEU A 69 -17.81 -7.14 -0.47
N LEU A 70 -17.05 -7.87 -1.29
CA LEU A 70 -16.70 -9.25 -1.03
C LEU A 70 -15.32 -9.37 -0.38
N PRO A 71 -15.23 -9.82 0.87
CA PRO A 71 -13.91 -10.02 1.50
C PRO A 71 -13.18 -11.19 0.80
N ILE A 72 -12.03 -10.91 0.22
CA ILE A 72 -11.21 -11.87 -0.52
C ILE A 72 -9.89 -12.19 0.15
N ASP A 73 -9.41 -11.32 1.03
CA ASP A 73 -8.14 -11.48 1.73
C ASP A 73 -8.12 -10.62 2.99
N TYR A 74 -7.10 -10.80 3.79
CA TYR A 74 -6.80 -9.92 4.93
C TYR A 74 -5.34 -9.51 4.88
N ASP A 75 -5.05 -8.41 5.53
CA ASP A 75 -3.70 -7.86 5.68
C ASP A 75 -3.40 -7.74 7.17
N HIS A 76 -2.62 -8.68 7.70
CA HIS A 76 -2.16 -8.63 9.09
C HIS A 76 -0.88 -7.82 9.12
N LEU A 77 -1.05 -6.50 9.26
CA LEU A 77 0.01 -5.56 8.96
C LEU A 77 0.75 -5.03 10.19
N SER A 78 2.02 -4.72 9.98
CA SER A 78 2.87 -3.97 10.91
C SER A 78 3.64 -2.93 10.12
N ILE A 79 3.83 -1.74 10.68
CA ILE A 79 4.75 -0.76 10.12
C ILE A 79 6.10 -0.99 10.79
N VAL A 80 7.11 -1.39 10.02
CA VAL A 80 8.43 -1.77 10.55
C VAL A 80 9.45 -0.66 10.42
N ALA A 81 9.21 0.32 9.56
CA ALA A 81 10.05 1.51 9.43
C ALA A 81 9.20 2.69 9.00
N LEU A 82 9.52 3.86 9.50
CA LEU A 82 8.78 5.09 9.21
C LEU A 82 9.73 6.27 9.26
N GLU A 83 9.75 7.06 8.19
CA GLU A 83 10.35 8.38 8.15
C GLU A 83 9.21 9.39 7.89
N PRO A 84 8.70 10.07 8.93
CA PRO A 84 7.50 10.91 8.81
C PRO A 84 7.63 11.93 7.69
N GLY A 85 6.60 12.03 6.86
CA GLY A 85 6.56 12.91 5.71
C GLY A 85 7.31 12.41 4.49
N ARG A 86 7.99 11.27 4.56
CA ARG A 86 8.89 10.77 3.49
C ARG A 86 8.60 9.35 3.06
N SER A 87 8.55 8.42 4.00
CA SER A 87 8.47 7.00 3.65
C SER A 87 7.89 6.14 4.75
N PHE A 88 7.37 4.98 4.36
CA PHE A 88 7.02 3.92 5.30
C PHE A 88 7.35 2.56 4.69
N HIS A 89 7.57 1.59 5.57
CA HIS A 89 7.77 0.20 5.21
C HIS A 89 6.80 -0.67 6.00
N GLU A 90 5.85 -1.27 5.30
CA GLU A 90 4.86 -2.19 5.85
C GLU A 90 5.31 -3.62 5.64
N LYS A 91 5.14 -4.44 6.66
CA LYS A 91 5.38 -5.88 6.60
C LYS A 91 4.13 -6.61 7.03
N SER A 92 3.71 -7.61 6.25
CA SER A 92 2.41 -8.24 6.46
C SER A 92 2.42 -9.72 6.11
N THR A 93 1.45 -10.43 6.67
CA THR A 93 1.04 -11.75 6.17
C THR A 93 -0.41 -11.64 5.72
N MET A 94 -0.76 -12.44 4.70
CA MET A 94 -2.10 -12.48 4.12
C MET A 94 -2.54 -13.92 3.92
N PHE A 95 -3.81 -14.14 3.63
CA PHE A 95 -4.29 -15.46 3.25
C PHE A 95 -3.57 -15.96 1.98
N SER A 96 -3.41 -15.08 0.99
CA SER A 96 -2.75 -15.41 -0.28
C SER A 96 -1.23 -15.35 -0.22
N MET A 97 -0.66 -14.55 0.68
CA MET A 97 0.78 -14.27 0.74
C MET A 97 1.39 -14.73 2.06
N LYS A 98 2.43 -15.54 1.96
CA LYS A 98 3.27 -15.91 3.10
C LYS A 98 4.03 -14.71 3.62
N SER A 99 4.50 -13.84 2.72
CA SER A 99 5.20 -12.61 3.03
C SER A 99 4.78 -11.52 2.06
N TRP A 100 4.53 -10.34 2.61
CA TRP A 100 4.20 -9.14 1.85
C TRP A 100 4.94 -7.97 2.47
N GLN A 101 5.65 -7.20 1.64
CA GLN A 101 6.29 -5.97 2.07
C GLN A 101 5.95 -4.87 1.08
N HIS A 102 5.52 -3.74 1.59
CA HIS A 102 5.25 -2.56 0.78
C HIS A 102 6.07 -1.38 1.33
N GLU A 103 6.95 -0.88 0.50
CA GLU A 103 7.74 0.31 0.78
C GLU A 103 7.25 1.43 -0.12
N ARG A 104 6.83 2.54 0.47
CA ARG A 104 6.47 3.75 -0.28
C ARG A 104 7.36 4.89 0.14
N SER A 105 7.94 5.58 -0.85
CA SER A 105 8.82 6.72 -0.63
C SER A 105 8.34 7.92 -1.41
N LEU A 106 8.40 9.08 -0.80
CA LEU A 106 8.08 10.37 -1.42
C LEU A 106 9.35 11.21 -1.51
N THR A 107 9.61 11.77 -2.69
CA THR A 107 10.75 12.67 -2.92
C THR A 107 10.25 13.97 -3.51
N PRO A 108 10.56 15.13 -2.91
CA PRO A 108 10.17 16.40 -3.50
C PRO A 108 10.99 16.65 -4.76
N ILE A 109 10.31 16.89 -5.88
CA ILE A 109 10.95 17.26 -7.14
C ILE A 109 11.03 18.79 -7.21
N THR A 110 9.92 19.46 -6.90
CA THR A 110 9.81 20.91 -6.73
C THR A 110 8.92 21.18 -5.53
N GLU A 111 8.68 22.44 -5.20
CA GLU A 111 7.74 22.82 -4.13
C GLU A 111 6.31 22.38 -4.41
N SER A 112 5.97 22.13 -5.68
CA SER A 112 4.62 21.77 -6.12
C SER A 112 4.55 20.42 -6.82
N MET A 113 5.61 19.62 -6.77
CA MET A 113 5.62 18.29 -7.41
C MET A 113 6.40 17.29 -6.56
N THR A 114 5.82 16.11 -6.38
CA THR A 114 6.37 15.05 -5.55
C THR A 114 6.46 13.76 -6.37
N ARG A 115 7.59 13.08 -6.25
CA ARG A 115 7.76 11.74 -6.82
C ARG A 115 7.34 10.69 -5.81
N VAL A 116 6.46 9.79 -6.26
CA VAL A 116 5.97 8.66 -5.47
C VAL A 116 6.59 7.39 -6.03
N TYR A 117 7.26 6.64 -5.17
CA TYR A 117 7.87 5.36 -5.51
C TYR A 117 7.31 4.27 -4.62
N ASP A 118 6.84 3.18 -5.25
CA ASP A 118 6.38 1.99 -4.56
C ASP A 118 7.24 0.80 -4.93
N ARG A 119 7.62 0.03 -3.92
CA ARG A 119 8.24 -1.28 -4.09
C ARG A 119 7.47 -2.29 -3.26
N VAL A 120 6.97 -3.33 -3.93
CA VAL A 120 6.28 -4.44 -3.29
C VAL A 120 7.12 -5.69 -3.47
N THR A 121 7.44 -6.33 -2.36
CA THR A 121 8.13 -7.62 -2.34
C THR A 121 7.18 -8.64 -1.74
N PHE A 122 6.90 -9.72 -2.47
CA PHE A 122 5.91 -10.69 -2.03
C PHE A 122 6.35 -12.12 -2.28
N GLU A 123 5.88 -13.01 -1.43
CA GLU A 123 6.05 -14.46 -1.57
C GLU A 123 4.68 -15.13 -1.40
N PRO A 124 4.11 -15.71 -2.47
CA PRO A 124 2.82 -16.39 -2.37
C PRO A 124 2.91 -17.63 -1.49
N ARG A 125 1.79 -17.97 -0.84
CA ARG A 125 1.66 -19.26 -0.16
C ARG A 125 1.75 -20.40 -1.17
N TRP A 126 2.04 -21.60 -0.70
CA TRP A 126 2.27 -22.77 -1.55
C TRP A 126 1.16 -23.03 -2.57
N PHE A 127 -0.09 -22.81 -2.20
CA PHE A 127 -1.24 -23.04 -3.11
C PHE A 127 -1.40 -21.97 -4.18
N MET A 128 -0.66 -20.85 -4.07
CA MET A 128 -0.66 -19.77 -5.05
C MET A 128 0.59 -19.73 -5.92
N ARG A 129 1.53 -20.65 -5.73
CA ARG A 129 2.82 -20.63 -6.43
C ARG A 129 2.70 -20.72 -7.94
N LEU A 130 1.77 -21.54 -8.45
CA LEU A 130 1.57 -21.69 -9.90
C LEU A 130 1.04 -20.40 -10.53
N SER A 131 0.38 -19.56 -9.74
CA SER A 131 -0.17 -18.28 -10.20
C SER A 131 0.78 -17.10 -9.99
N ALA A 132 2.00 -17.33 -9.52
CA ALA A 132 2.90 -16.24 -9.12
C ALA A 132 3.21 -15.26 -10.25
N GLY A 133 3.37 -15.74 -11.48
CA GLY A 133 3.60 -14.88 -12.65
C GLY A 133 2.39 -14.01 -12.97
N LEU A 134 1.19 -14.55 -12.87
CA LEU A 134 -0.06 -13.81 -13.07
C LEU A 134 -0.26 -12.80 -11.94
N LEU A 135 -0.02 -13.21 -10.68
CA LEU A 135 -0.11 -12.31 -9.52
C LEU A 135 0.82 -11.12 -9.68
N ARG A 136 2.05 -11.33 -10.15
CA ARG A 136 3.00 -10.24 -10.39
C ARG A 136 2.46 -9.24 -11.41
N ARG A 137 1.87 -9.73 -12.51
CA ARG A 137 1.26 -8.87 -13.54
C ARG A 137 0.06 -8.10 -13.00
N LEU A 138 -0.80 -8.76 -12.24
CA LEU A 138 -1.97 -8.13 -11.64
C LEU A 138 -1.57 -7.06 -10.63
N LEU A 139 -0.55 -7.33 -9.82
CA LEU A 139 -0.03 -6.36 -8.84
C LEU A 139 0.60 -5.17 -9.54
N ALA A 140 1.38 -5.40 -10.61
CA ALA A 140 1.97 -4.31 -11.39
C ALA A 140 0.88 -3.41 -11.98
N ALA A 141 -0.17 -3.99 -12.55
CA ALA A 141 -1.31 -3.23 -13.08
C ALA A 141 -2.07 -2.50 -11.99
N PHE A 142 -2.24 -3.13 -10.82
CA PHE A 142 -2.93 -2.55 -9.68
C PHE A 142 -2.18 -1.34 -9.11
N PHE A 143 -0.87 -1.42 -8.95
CA PHE A 143 -0.07 -0.30 -8.48
C PHE A 143 -0.01 0.82 -9.51
N ALA A 144 0.04 0.52 -10.80
CA ALA A 144 -0.10 1.53 -11.84
C ALA A 144 -1.45 2.26 -11.74
N HIS A 145 -2.53 1.52 -11.49
CA HIS A 145 -3.85 2.09 -11.24
C HIS A 145 -3.87 2.99 -10.00
N ARG A 146 -3.27 2.55 -8.90
CA ARG A 146 -3.17 3.34 -7.67
C ARG A 146 -2.46 4.68 -7.91
N HIS A 147 -1.36 4.66 -8.66
CA HIS A 147 -0.63 5.88 -9.00
C HIS A 147 -1.46 6.82 -9.88
N ARG A 148 -2.20 6.28 -10.85
CA ARG A 148 -3.10 7.11 -11.68
C ARG A 148 -4.20 7.77 -10.85
N ARG A 149 -4.77 7.03 -9.91
CA ARG A 149 -5.80 7.58 -9.00
C ARG A 149 -5.23 8.69 -8.12
N LEU A 150 -4.05 8.49 -7.56
CA LEU A 150 -3.39 9.47 -6.72
C LEU A 150 -3.06 10.75 -7.53
N ALA A 151 -2.48 10.60 -8.72
CA ALA A 151 -2.16 11.73 -9.58
C ALA A 151 -3.42 12.51 -9.96
N ARG A 152 -4.50 11.81 -10.26
CA ARG A 152 -5.79 12.44 -10.62
C ARG A 152 -6.41 13.21 -9.46
N HIS A 153 -6.22 12.74 -8.23
CA HIS A 153 -6.73 13.43 -7.05
C HIS A 153 -6.11 14.83 -6.89
N PHE A 154 -4.84 14.98 -7.23
CA PHE A 154 -4.12 16.26 -7.11
C PHE A 154 -4.11 17.10 -8.40
N GLY A 155 -4.78 16.68 -9.40
CA GLY A 155 -4.85 17.39 -10.65
C GLY A 155 -4.31 16.64 -11.81
#